data_9ce35856e3aa144ca48e1055c7e417d7
#
_entry.id   9ce35856e3aa144ca48e1055c7e417d7
#
_cell.length_a   1.000
_cell.length_b   1.000
_cell.length_c   1.000
_cell.angle_alpha   90.00
_cell.angle_beta   90.00
_cell.angle_gamma   90.00
#
_symmetry.space_group_name_H-M   'P 1'
#
loop_
_entity.id
_entity.type
_entity.pdbx_description
1 polymer ?
#
loop_
_entity_poly.entity_id
_entity_poly.type
_entity_poly.pdbx_seq_one_letter_code
_entity_poly.pdbx_strand_id
1 'polypeptide(L)'
;LIVYALVMAALIIALLFPFLFRASLLMPLRLLLNDLKQIKESKVDPGLDEIGALRASFGRMLDLIRETSKRIPDFAPHLNQMEDLAATEPGRIEIGGRTLIYRSRAMRRLIEQVARAREYRFPVLITGETGTGKELVARMVHSDDPVPFVAVNCAALPETLWESEVFGHKKGAFTDAKSDRRGRIVDAGEGVLFFDEIGEMPLAMQAKMLRLLQEGQFSPVGSDLTLTAGCRFIFATNRNLEDLVKEKKFREDLLYRIRVFHLEVPPLRERPEDIGDLLRFFMERFARDHKRTVPSLEPAALHALVQYRWPGNIREVENAVIRAMAAGSDVLGSELFPEVGGARHASGASSGVAVAIDLDSEIRRYSRSLIERALEQAKGNKTQ
;
A
#
# COMPACT_ATOMS: atom_id res chain seq x y z
N LEU A 1 -13.79 58.45 13.70
CA LEU A 1 -12.83 57.64 14.49
C LEU A 1 -12.61 56.25 13.86
N ILE A 2 -13.68 55.53 13.52
CA ILE A 2 -13.62 54.16 12.96
C ILE A 2 -12.89 54.13 11.59
N VAL A 3 -13.19 55.12 10.71
CA VAL A 3 -12.54 55.20 9.38
C VAL A 3 -11.03 55.49 9.51
N TYR A 4 -10.64 56.31 10.49
CA TYR A 4 -9.22 56.60 10.76
C TYR A 4 -8.49 55.41 11.32
N ALA A 5 -9.14 54.59 12.17
CA ALA A 5 -8.57 53.37 12.72
C ALA A 5 -8.37 52.30 11.63
N LEU A 6 -9.31 52.14 10.66
CA LEU A 6 -9.21 51.23 9.55
C LEU A 6 -8.10 51.66 8.57
N VAL A 7 -7.96 52.95 8.29
CA VAL A 7 -6.88 53.45 7.40
C VAL A 7 -5.51 53.25 8.04
N MET A 8 -5.39 53.49 9.37
CA MET A 8 -4.13 53.24 10.11
C MET A 8 -3.78 51.76 10.14
N ALA A 9 -4.78 50.89 10.37
CA ALA A 9 -4.57 49.42 10.34
C ALA A 9 -4.12 48.93 8.95
N ALA A 10 -4.73 49.45 7.90
CA ALA A 10 -4.34 49.14 6.49
C ALA A 10 -2.91 49.62 6.20
N LEU A 11 -2.51 50.78 6.67
CA LEU A 11 -1.17 51.35 6.50
C LEU A 11 -0.11 50.52 7.27
N ILE A 12 -0.43 50.09 8.49
CA ILE A 12 0.44 49.21 9.30
C ILE A 12 0.61 47.86 8.64
N ILE A 13 -0.46 47.27 8.11
CA ILE A 13 -0.40 46.01 7.35
C ILE A 13 0.42 46.18 6.07
N ALA A 14 0.24 47.25 5.31
CA ALA A 14 0.99 47.52 4.09
C ALA A 14 2.50 47.77 4.34
N LEU A 15 2.86 48.32 5.49
CA LEU A 15 4.27 48.53 5.90
C LEU A 15 4.91 47.25 6.47
N LEU A 16 4.15 46.43 7.20
CA LEU A 16 4.67 45.21 7.83
C LEU A 16 4.69 44.02 6.85
N PHE A 17 3.79 43.99 5.88
CA PHE A 17 3.66 42.88 4.92
C PHE A 17 4.95 42.64 4.12
N PRO A 18 5.62 43.63 3.50
CA PRO A 18 6.87 43.40 2.78
C PRO A 18 8.02 42.99 3.72
N PHE A 19 8.01 43.46 4.98
CA PHE A 19 9.03 43.07 5.98
C PHE A 19 8.83 41.62 6.45
N LEU A 20 7.60 41.21 6.75
CA LEU A 20 7.22 39.85 7.10
C LEU A 20 7.44 38.89 5.91
N PHE A 21 7.07 39.30 4.71
CA PHE A 21 7.28 38.52 3.49
C PHE A 21 8.77 38.35 3.20
N ARG A 22 9.58 39.39 3.41
CA ARG A 22 11.06 39.34 3.23
C ARG A 22 11.75 38.47 4.28
N ALA A 23 11.28 38.49 5.52
CA ALA A 23 11.84 37.67 6.60
C ALA A 23 11.40 36.22 6.52
N SER A 24 10.14 35.97 6.18
CA SER A 24 9.55 34.61 6.21
C SER A 24 9.75 33.81 4.92
N LEU A 25 9.87 34.44 3.75
CA LEU A 25 10.01 33.75 2.47
C LEU A 25 11.33 34.03 1.75
N LEU A 26 11.74 35.31 1.67
CA LEU A 26 12.94 35.67 0.85
C LEU A 26 14.25 35.30 1.53
N MET A 27 14.34 35.37 2.85
CA MET A 27 15.57 35.02 3.59
C MET A 27 15.89 33.52 3.55
N PRO A 28 14.95 32.62 3.80
CA PRO A 28 15.14 31.17 3.61
C PRO A 28 15.47 30.79 2.17
N LEU A 29 14.79 31.43 1.19
CA LEU A 29 15.07 31.18 -0.24
C LEU A 29 16.47 31.62 -0.66
N ARG A 30 17.00 32.74 -0.10
CA ARG A 30 18.37 33.20 -0.34
C ARG A 30 19.42 32.30 0.30
N LEU A 31 19.13 31.75 1.50
CA LEU A 31 20.02 30.76 2.13
C LEU A 31 20.09 29.48 1.28
N LEU A 32 18.96 29.00 0.79
CA LEU A 32 18.88 27.84 -0.13
C LEU A 32 19.64 28.10 -1.45
N LEU A 33 19.50 29.28 -2.04
CA LEU A 33 20.23 29.65 -3.26
C LEU A 33 21.73 29.79 -3.01
N ASN A 34 22.15 30.24 -1.83
CA ASN A 34 23.56 30.30 -1.46
C ASN A 34 24.15 28.90 -1.22
N ASP A 35 23.40 28.01 -0.55
CA ASP A 35 23.81 26.62 -0.34
C ASP A 35 23.91 25.87 -1.67
N LEU A 36 22.98 26.09 -2.62
CA LEU A 36 23.04 25.56 -3.98
C LEU A 36 24.23 26.13 -4.79
N LYS A 37 24.62 27.40 -4.59
CA LYS A 37 25.80 27.98 -5.20
C LYS A 37 27.09 27.38 -4.64
N GLN A 38 27.21 27.16 -3.34
CA GLN A 38 28.34 26.51 -2.72
C GLN A 38 28.54 25.08 -3.20
N ILE A 39 27.47 24.33 -3.41
CA ILE A 39 27.49 22.96 -3.96
C ILE A 39 28.02 22.99 -5.41
N LYS A 40 27.67 24.00 -6.21
CA LYS A 40 28.13 24.14 -7.60
C LYS A 40 29.60 24.54 -7.73
N GLU A 41 30.18 25.19 -6.72
CA GLU A 41 31.58 25.64 -6.72
C GLU A 41 32.53 24.63 -6.06
N SER A 42 32.03 23.63 -5.34
CA SER A 42 32.81 22.55 -4.74
C SER A 42 33.12 21.48 -5.78
N LYS A 43 34.37 21.37 -6.20
CA LYS A 43 34.90 20.27 -7.03
C LYS A 43 35.00 18.99 -6.20
N VAL A 44 33.90 18.27 -6.01
CA VAL A 44 33.84 16.94 -5.40
C VAL A 44 33.05 16.04 -6.32
N ASP A 45 33.43 14.77 -6.42
CA ASP A 45 32.93 13.73 -7.32
C ASP A 45 31.39 13.75 -7.48
N PRO A 46 30.87 13.80 -8.72
CA PRO A 46 29.43 13.94 -8.94
C PRO A 46 28.72 12.60 -8.77
N GLY A 47 28.01 12.41 -7.68
CA GLY A 47 27.10 11.28 -7.62
C GLY A 47 26.36 11.03 -6.30
N LEU A 48 27.00 11.10 -5.16
CA LEU A 48 26.35 10.70 -3.89
C LEU A 48 26.21 11.84 -2.86
N ASP A 49 27.17 12.76 -2.81
CA ASP A 49 27.16 13.82 -1.78
C ASP A 49 26.21 14.99 -2.09
N GLU A 50 25.97 15.30 -3.37
CA GLU A 50 25.05 16.37 -3.76
C GLU A 50 23.59 16.04 -3.41
N ILE A 51 23.19 14.76 -3.54
CA ILE A 51 21.85 14.28 -3.17
C ILE A 51 21.69 14.33 -1.64
N GLY A 52 22.71 13.97 -0.88
CA GLY A 52 22.72 14.06 0.58
C GLY A 52 22.58 15.49 1.09
N ALA A 53 23.32 16.45 0.47
CA ALA A 53 23.23 17.86 0.81
C ALA A 53 21.89 18.49 0.43
N LEU A 54 21.32 18.10 -0.73
CA LEU A 54 19.97 18.52 -1.15
C LEU A 54 18.89 17.99 -0.19
N ARG A 55 19.02 16.74 0.26
CA ARG A 55 18.16 16.13 1.28
C ARG A 55 18.22 16.89 2.61
N ALA A 56 19.41 17.18 3.08
CA ALA A 56 19.58 17.90 4.35
C ALA A 56 19.01 19.32 4.28
N SER A 57 19.15 20.01 3.13
CA SER A 57 18.57 21.33 2.92
C SER A 57 17.05 21.30 2.83
N PHE A 58 16.50 20.28 2.19
CA PHE A 58 15.03 20.09 2.10
C PHE A 58 14.44 19.68 3.45
N GLY A 59 15.12 18.83 4.24
CA GLY A 59 14.73 18.49 5.60
C GLY A 59 14.67 19.73 6.52
N ARG A 60 15.70 20.58 6.48
CA ARG A 60 15.72 21.85 7.23
C ARG A 60 14.59 22.80 6.81
N MET A 61 14.25 22.84 5.51
CA MET A 61 13.15 23.64 5.00
C MET A 61 11.81 23.13 5.51
N LEU A 62 11.58 21.81 5.54
CA LEU A 62 10.38 21.21 6.10
C LEU A 62 10.24 21.48 7.60
N ASP A 63 11.33 21.41 8.36
CA ASP A 63 11.33 21.73 9.80
C ASP A 63 10.96 23.20 10.05
N LEU A 64 11.50 24.13 9.23
CA LEU A 64 11.19 25.55 9.31
C LEU A 64 9.70 25.83 8.95
N ILE A 65 9.19 25.16 7.93
CA ILE A 65 7.78 25.25 7.53
C ILE A 65 6.89 24.66 8.64
N ARG A 66 7.31 23.58 9.29
CA ARG A 66 6.60 22.94 10.41
C ARG A 66 6.52 23.85 11.64
N GLU A 67 7.59 24.56 11.93
CA GLU A 67 7.62 25.52 13.05
C GLU A 67 6.75 26.75 12.78
N THR A 68 6.72 27.21 11.52
CA THR A 68 5.89 28.34 11.08
C THR A 68 4.40 27.95 10.98
N SER A 69 4.09 26.70 10.59
CA SER A 69 2.70 26.20 10.41
C SER A 69 1.98 25.92 11.74
N LYS A 70 2.70 25.72 12.85
CA LYS A 70 2.07 25.65 14.18
C LYS A 70 1.26 26.90 14.52
N ARG A 71 1.48 27.98 13.77
CA ARG A 71 0.78 29.28 13.93
C ARG A 71 -0.39 29.49 12.98
N ILE A 72 -0.62 28.57 12.01
CA ILE A 72 -1.68 28.67 11.00
C ILE A 72 -2.39 27.31 10.90
N PRO A 73 -3.56 27.11 11.57
CA PRO A 73 -4.23 25.81 11.68
C PRO A 73 -4.63 25.18 10.34
N ASP A 74 -4.89 25.97 9.30
CA ASP A 74 -5.34 25.48 7.99
C ASP A 74 -4.20 24.95 7.09
N PHE A 75 -2.93 25.09 7.50
CA PHE A 75 -1.78 24.64 6.70
C PHE A 75 -1.36 23.19 6.98
N ALA A 76 -1.78 22.62 8.12
CA ALA A 76 -1.40 21.27 8.55
C ALA A 76 -1.76 20.15 7.58
N PRO A 77 -2.93 20.16 6.90
CA PRO A 77 -3.26 19.13 5.90
C PRO A 77 -2.33 19.12 4.68
N HIS A 78 -1.87 20.30 4.27
CA HIS A 78 -1.05 20.47 3.05
C HIS A 78 0.42 20.12 3.30
N LEU A 79 0.91 20.36 4.53
CA LEU A 79 2.26 19.96 4.96
C LEU A 79 2.41 18.44 5.00
N ASN A 80 1.39 17.75 5.50
CA ASN A 80 1.37 16.29 5.52
C ASN A 80 1.45 15.69 4.10
N GLN A 81 0.84 16.34 3.10
CA GLN A 81 0.96 15.94 1.69
C GLN A 81 2.38 16.17 1.13
N MET A 82 3.04 17.25 1.56
CA MET A 82 4.42 17.55 1.13
C MET A 82 5.45 16.62 1.77
N GLU A 83 5.24 16.20 3.03
CA GLU A 83 6.08 15.19 3.69
C GLU A 83 5.98 13.82 3.00
N ASP A 84 4.79 13.44 2.53
CA ASP A 84 4.57 12.20 1.79
C ASP A 84 5.28 12.18 0.42
N LEU A 85 5.39 13.34 -0.24
CA LEU A 85 6.10 13.50 -1.51
C LEU A 85 7.61 13.61 -1.33
N ALA A 86 8.07 14.04 -0.15
CA ALA A 86 9.48 14.18 0.20
C ALA A 86 10.11 12.87 0.72
N ALA A 87 9.31 11.84 0.99
CA ALA A 87 9.82 10.50 1.32
C ALA A 87 10.61 9.95 0.12
N THR A 88 11.90 10.12 0.18
CA THR A 88 12.84 9.99 -0.95
C THR A 88 13.07 8.55 -1.37
N GLU A 89 12.70 7.56 -0.53
CA GLU A 89 12.82 6.14 -0.87
C GLU A 89 11.53 5.38 -0.56
N PRO A 90 11.15 4.42 -1.41
CA PRO A 90 10.02 3.56 -1.13
C PRO A 90 10.32 2.73 0.11
N GLY A 91 9.34 2.60 0.99
CA GLY A 91 9.42 1.64 2.07
C GLY A 91 9.43 0.22 1.49
N ARG A 92 10.32 -0.61 2.02
CA ARG A 92 10.46 -2.01 1.62
C ARG A 92 10.44 -2.89 2.86
N ILE A 93 9.54 -3.86 2.88
CA ILE A 93 9.42 -4.81 3.99
C ILE A 93 9.47 -6.22 3.40
N GLU A 94 10.45 -7.02 3.84
CA GLU A 94 10.57 -8.42 3.44
C GLU A 94 9.94 -9.31 4.49
N ILE A 95 9.04 -10.22 4.07
CA ILE A 95 8.28 -11.08 4.97
C ILE A 95 8.05 -12.42 4.29
N GLY A 96 8.55 -13.49 4.89
CA GLY A 96 8.36 -14.85 4.39
C GLY A 96 8.80 -15.03 2.93
N GLY A 97 9.91 -14.41 2.52
CA GLY A 97 10.45 -14.47 1.17
C GLY A 97 9.67 -13.63 0.13
N ARG A 98 8.73 -12.81 0.56
CA ARG A 98 7.99 -11.86 -0.28
C ARG A 98 8.30 -10.44 0.14
N THR A 99 8.19 -9.49 -0.80
CA THR A 99 8.50 -8.08 -0.56
C THR A 99 7.24 -7.23 -0.69
N LEU A 100 6.95 -6.43 0.33
CA LEU A 100 5.97 -5.35 0.27
C LEU A 100 6.69 -4.06 -0.11
N ILE A 101 6.22 -3.41 -1.16
CA ILE A 101 6.71 -2.09 -1.61
C ILE A 101 5.61 -1.07 -1.35
N TYR A 102 5.97 0.05 -0.75
CA TYR A 102 5.02 1.13 -0.49
C TYR A 102 5.71 2.49 -0.40
N ARG A 103 5.01 3.52 -0.80
CA ARG A 103 5.38 4.93 -0.66
C ARG A 103 4.24 5.73 -0.06
N SER A 104 3.00 5.35 -0.41
CA SER A 104 1.79 6.06 -0.06
C SER A 104 1.55 6.16 1.44
N ARG A 105 0.91 7.26 1.85
CA ARG A 105 0.49 7.47 3.24
C ARG A 105 -0.54 6.45 3.70
N ALA A 106 -1.42 6.03 2.79
CA ALA A 106 -2.43 5.02 3.08
C ALA A 106 -1.78 3.71 3.54
N MET A 107 -0.73 3.25 2.83
CA MET A 107 0.00 2.04 3.22
C MET A 107 0.81 2.23 4.50
N ARG A 108 1.40 3.40 4.75
CA ARG A 108 2.11 3.67 6.02
C ARG A 108 1.17 3.56 7.21
N ARG A 109 -0.04 4.15 7.12
CA ARG A 109 -1.07 4.03 8.16
C ARG A 109 -1.50 2.57 8.38
N LEU A 110 -1.65 1.81 7.31
CA LEU A 110 -1.96 0.38 7.41
C LEU A 110 -0.85 -0.38 8.15
N ILE A 111 0.42 -0.10 7.85
CA ILE A 111 1.58 -0.72 8.52
C ILE A 111 1.59 -0.38 10.01
N GLU A 112 1.29 0.86 10.39
CA GLU A 112 1.13 1.25 11.81
C GLU A 112 0.00 0.48 12.49
N GLN A 113 -1.13 0.28 11.81
CA GLN A 113 -2.25 -0.53 12.34
C GLN A 113 -1.84 -2.00 12.49
N VAL A 114 -1.09 -2.55 11.54
CA VAL A 114 -0.51 -3.90 11.62
C VAL A 114 0.40 -4.01 12.84
N ALA A 115 1.27 -3.05 13.08
CA ALA A 115 2.16 -3.04 14.24
C ALA A 115 1.37 -3.12 15.56
N ARG A 116 0.32 -2.32 15.70
CA ARG A 116 -0.59 -2.38 16.88
C ARG A 116 -1.32 -3.73 16.97
N ALA A 117 -1.80 -4.26 15.83
CA ALA A 117 -2.48 -5.56 15.84
C ALA A 117 -1.54 -6.70 16.29
N ARG A 118 -0.22 -6.60 16.08
CA ARG A 118 0.77 -7.60 16.50
C ARG A 118 0.91 -7.73 18.01
N GLU A 119 0.67 -6.66 18.75
CA GLU A 119 0.80 -6.66 20.22
C GLU A 119 -0.21 -7.58 20.92
N TYR A 120 -1.29 -7.96 20.22
CA TYR A 120 -2.39 -8.72 20.79
C TYR A 120 -2.69 -9.97 19.96
N ARG A 121 -3.11 -11.05 20.60
CA ARG A 121 -3.48 -12.31 19.92
C ARG A 121 -4.97 -12.38 19.50
N PHE A 122 -5.67 -11.25 19.45
CA PHE A 122 -7.05 -11.23 18.98
C PHE A 122 -7.18 -11.55 17.49
N PRO A 123 -8.36 -12.03 17.05
CA PRO A 123 -8.67 -12.19 15.62
C PRO A 123 -8.47 -10.88 14.84
N VAL A 124 -7.98 -11.01 13.60
CA VAL A 124 -7.79 -9.90 12.67
C VAL A 124 -8.60 -10.16 11.40
N LEU A 125 -9.43 -9.19 11.00
CA LEU A 125 -10.11 -9.19 9.72
C LEU A 125 -9.40 -8.23 8.76
N ILE A 126 -8.98 -8.73 7.61
CA ILE A 126 -8.34 -7.96 6.54
C ILE A 126 -9.29 -7.87 5.36
N THR A 127 -9.74 -6.66 5.04
CA THR A 127 -10.59 -6.41 3.87
C THR A 127 -9.82 -5.67 2.77
N GLY A 128 -10.25 -5.83 1.54
CA GLY A 128 -9.67 -5.15 0.39
C GLY A 128 -9.92 -5.91 -0.90
N GLU A 129 -9.85 -5.22 -2.01
CA GLU A 129 -10.10 -5.80 -3.33
C GLU A 129 -9.15 -6.97 -3.65
N THR A 130 -9.53 -7.77 -4.64
CA THR A 130 -8.66 -8.85 -5.15
C THR A 130 -7.36 -8.26 -5.67
N GLY A 131 -6.23 -8.91 -5.34
CA GLY A 131 -4.90 -8.49 -5.81
C GLY A 131 -4.28 -7.31 -5.07
N THR A 132 -4.85 -6.80 -3.97
CA THR A 132 -4.30 -5.68 -3.18
C THR A 132 -3.12 -6.07 -2.27
N GLY A 133 -2.92 -7.38 -2.02
CA GLY A 133 -1.85 -7.90 -1.16
C GLY A 133 -2.28 -8.28 0.25
N LYS A 134 -3.56 -8.65 0.47
CA LYS A 134 -4.11 -9.07 1.78
C LYS A 134 -3.27 -10.17 2.47
N GLU A 135 -2.78 -11.16 1.70
CA GLU A 135 -1.91 -12.22 2.26
C GLU A 135 -0.60 -11.66 2.81
N LEU A 136 0.01 -10.67 2.13
CA LEU A 136 1.23 -10.02 2.64
C LEU A 136 0.96 -9.30 3.96
N VAL A 137 -0.19 -8.61 4.07
CA VAL A 137 -0.61 -7.97 5.31
C VAL A 137 -0.85 -9.00 6.42
N ALA A 138 -1.46 -10.15 6.11
CA ALA A 138 -1.62 -11.24 7.08
C ALA A 138 -0.26 -11.78 7.56
N ARG A 139 0.70 -11.94 6.66
CA ARG A 139 2.07 -12.34 7.03
C ARG A 139 2.79 -11.27 7.85
N MET A 140 2.53 -9.99 7.60
CA MET A 140 3.04 -8.90 8.45
C MET A 140 2.48 -8.98 9.88
N VAL A 141 1.21 -9.33 10.04
CA VAL A 141 0.60 -9.53 11.37
C VAL A 141 1.23 -10.71 12.10
N HIS A 142 1.62 -11.77 11.37
CA HIS A 142 2.30 -12.93 11.91
C HIS A 142 3.72 -12.61 12.39
N SER A 143 4.42 -11.68 11.70
CA SER A 143 5.87 -11.46 11.83
C SER A 143 6.74 -12.65 11.38
N ASP A 144 8.07 -12.45 11.44
CA ASP A 144 9.04 -13.53 11.12
C ASP A 144 9.30 -14.47 12.31
N ASP A 145 8.30 -14.65 13.19
CA ASP A 145 8.40 -15.61 14.29
C ASP A 145 8.58 -17.04 13.75
N PRO A 146 9.35 -17.89 14.40
CA PRO A 146 9.63 -19.26 13.96
C PRO A 146 8.41 -20.19 14.05
N VAL A 147 7.23 -19.65 14.37
CA VAL A 147 5.97 -20.41 14.47
C VAL A 147 5.28 -20.53 13.10
N PRO A 148 4.48 -21.59 12.89
CA PRO A 148 3.85 -21.84 11.59
C PRO A 148 2.88 -20.73 11.14
N PHE A 149 2.90 -20.41 9.83
CA PHE A 149 1.84 -19.66 9.15
C PHE A 149 1.11 -20.62 8.21
N VAL A 150 -0.08 -21.06 8.60
CA VAL A 150 -0.89 -21.99 7.81
C VAL A 150 -1.99 -21.21 7.11
N ALA A 151 -2.00 -21.24 5.77
CA ALA A 151 -3.01 -20.58 4.97
C ALA A 151 -4.06 -21.57 4.46
N VAL A 152 -5.32 -21.16 4.51
CA VAL A 152 -6.47 -21.89 4.00
C VAL A 152 -7.24 -20.94 3.06
N ASN A 153 -7.38 -21.33 1.81
CA ASN A 153 -8.24 -20.59 0.88
C ASN A 153 -9.66 -21.19 0.93
N CYS A 154 -10.60 -20.41 1.43
CA CYS A 154 -11.99 -20.84 1.63
C CYS A 154 -12.70 -21.16 0.30
N ALA A 155 -12.38 -20.44 -0.76
CA ALA A 155 -12.98 -20.66 -2.09
C ALA A 155 -12.47 -21.94 -2.79
N ALA A 156 -11.28 -22.42 -2.39
CA ALA A 156 -10.67 -23.60 -3.01
C ALA A 156 -11.10 -24.93 -2.36
N LEU A 157 -11.74 -24.88 -1.20
CA LEU A 157 -12.15 -26.08 -0.48
C LEU A 157 -13.57 -26.50 -0.84
N PRO A 158 -13.81 -27.73 -1.33
CA PRO A 158 -15.14 -28.30 -1.47
C PRO A 158 -15.86 -28.32 -0.11
N GLU A 159 -17.15 -27.99 -0.10
CA GLU A 159 -17.96 -27.90 1.14
C GLU A 159 -17.87 -29.18 1.99
N THR A 160 -17.86 -30.35 1.32
CA THR A 160 -17.78 -31.67 1.99
C THR A 160 -16.46 -31.94 2.69
N LEU A 161 -15.37 -31.27 2.28
CA LEU A 161 -14.04 -31.49 2.84
C LEU A 161 -13.64 -30.41 3.87
N TRP A 162 -14.42 -29.35 3.97
CA TRP A 162 -14.10 -28.19 4.81
C TRP A 162 -13.82 -28.59 6.26
N GLU A 163 -14.74 -29.35 6.84
CA GLU A 163 -14.64 -29.73 8.24
C GLU A 163 -13.42 -30.61 8.50
N SER A 164 -13.22 -31.59 7.63
CA SER A 164 -12.09 -32.53 7.71
C SER A 164 -10.73 -31.83 7.52
N GLU A 165 -10.67 -30.85 6.60
CA GLU A 165 -9.42 -30.09 6.36
C GLU A 165 -9.09 -29.19 7.56
N VAL A 166 -10.05 -28.46 8.10
CA VAL A 166 -9.80 -27.46 9.16
C VAL A 166 -9.64 -28.13 10.52
N PHE A 167 -10.56 -29.02 10.90
CA PHE A 167 -10.60 -29.62 12.23
C PHE A 167 -9.91 -30.99 12.31
N GLY A 168 -9.66 -31.63 11.15
CA GLY A 168 -9.16 -33.01 11.08
C GLY A 168 -10.25 -34.05 11.24
N HIS A 169 -9.90 -35.32 11.04
CA HIS A 169 -10.83 -36.44 11.22
C HIS A 169 -10.12 -37.70 11.72
N LYS A 170 -10.89 -38.58 12.34
CA LYS A 170 -10.50 -39.93 12.70
C LYS A 170 -10.89 -40.91 11.59
N LYS A 171 -10.12 -41.98 11.49
CA LYS A 171 -10.43 -43.10 10.58
C LYS A 171 -11.85 -43.59 10.82
N GLY A 172 -12.63 -43.73 9.75
CA GLY A 172 -14.03 -44.16 9.81
C GLY A 172 -15.05 -43.05 10.11
N ALA A 173 -14.65 -41.79 10.21
CA ALA A 173 -15.55 -40.67 10.46
C ALA A 173 -16.56 -40.45 9.31
N PHE A 174 -16.21 -40.84 8.07
CA PHE A 174 -17.06 -40.87 6.89
C PHE A 174 -16.56 -41.94 5.93
N THR A 175 -17.34 -42.24 4.85
CA THR A 175 -17.12 -43.37 3.93
C THR A 175 -15.70 -43.48 3.37
N ASP A 176 -15.04 -42.35 3.13
CA ASP A 176 -13.69 -42.27 2.57
C ASP A 176 -12.58 -41.99 3.62
N ALA A 177 -12.91 -41.94 4.88
CA ALA A 177 -11.93 -41.71 5.97
C ALA A 177 -11.10 -42.95 6.24
N LYS A 178 -10.12 -43.25 5.34
CA LYS A 178 -9.25 -44.47 5.43
C LYS A 178 -8.16 -44.37 6.48
N SER A 179 -7.78 -43.17 6.92
CA SER A 179 -6.75 -42.88 7.91
C SER A 179 -7.11 -41.68 8.76
N ASP A 180 -6.45 -41.54 9.92
CA ASP A 180 -6.50 -40.29 10.71
C ASP A 180 -5.88 -39.14 9.90
N ARG A 181 -6.48 -37.96 9.97
CA ARG A 181 -5.91 -36.74 9.38
C ARG A 181 -5.88 -35.62 10.42
N ARG A 182 -4.71 -34.98 10.51
CA ARG A 182 -4.56 -33.77 11.32
C ARG A 182 -5.24 -32.60 10.62
N GLY A 183 -5.93 -31.75 11.40
CA GLY A 183 -6.55 -30.53 10.88
C GLY A 183 -5.58 -29.36 10.81
N ARG A 184 -5.89 -28.37 9.98
CA ARG A 184 -5.09 -27.14 9.83
C ARG A 184 -4.92 -26.36 11.13
N ILE A 185 -5.87 -26.44 12.06
CA ILE A 185 -5.76 -25.85 13.40
C ILE A 185 -4.60 -26.48 14.17
N VAL A 186 -4.47 -27.81 14.10
CA VAL A 186 -3.38 -28.55 14.74
C VAL A 186 -2.03 -28.23 14.07
N ASP A 187 -2.03 -28.13 12.74
CA ASP A 187 -0.82 -27.79 11.98
C ASP A 187 -0.32 -26.37 12.26
N ALA A 188 -1.23 -25.44 12.56
CA ALA A 188 -0.90 -24.06 12.93
C ALA A 188 -0.28 -23.96 14.34
N GLY A 189 -0.53 -24.93 15.24
CA GLY A 189 0.04 -24.97 16.58
C GLY A 189 -0.19 -23.68 17.37
N GLU A 190 0.89 -23.01 17.77
CA GLU A 190 0.86 -21.68 18.43
C GLU A 190 1.04 -20.51 17.44
N GLY A 191 1.15 -20.82 16.15
CA GLY A 191 1.35 -19.84 15.09
C GLY A 191 0.08 -19.14 14.64
N VAL A 192 -0.08 -19.01 13.32
CA VAL A 192 -1.21 -18.33 12.69
C VAL A 192 -1.95 -19.28 11.75
N LEU A 193 -3.27 -19.29 11.86
CA LEU A 193 -4.18 -19.87 10.86
C LEU A 193 -4.85 -18.73 10.10
N PHE A 194 -4.48 -18.61 8.83
CA PHE A 194 -4.97 -17.58 7.93
C PHE A 194 -6.04 -18.14 7.00
N PHE A 195 -7.24 -17.56 7.06
CA PHE A 195 -8.35 -17.87 6.15
C PHE A 195 -8.47 -16.79 5.09
N ASP A 196 -8.12 -17.12 3.86
CA ASP A 196 -8.36 -16.23 2.71
C ASP A 196 -9.76 -16.48 2.14
N GLU A 197 -10.41 -15.40 1.68
CA GLU A 197 -11.78 -15.38 1.14
C GLU A 197 -12.81 -15.96 2.11
N ILE A 198 -12.80 -15.48 3.37
CA ILE A 198 -13.70 -15.95 4.44
C ILE A 198 -15.19 -15.83 4.08
N GLY A 199 -15.55 -14.89 3.19
CA GLY A 199 -16.91 -14.72 2.69
C GLY A 199 -17.47 -15.91 1.90
N GLU A 200 -16.59 -16.87 1.51
CA GLU A 200 -16.96 -18.12 0.82
C GLU A 200 -17.17 -19.30 1.79
N MET A 201 -16.98 -19.08 3.10
CA MET A 201 -17.14 -20.14 4.11
C MET A 201 -18.60 -20.59 4.18
N PRO A 202 -18.90 -21.92 4.08
CA PRO A 202 -20.27 -22.43 4.22
C PRO A 202 -20.89 -22.09 5.58
N LEU A 203 -22.21 -21.84 5.63
CA LEU A 203 -22.92 -21.46 6.86
C LEU A 203 -22.74 -22.48 8.01
N ALA A 204 -22.73 -23.77 7.68
CA ALA A 204 -22.49 -24.82 8.67
C ALA A 204 -21.11 -24.68 9.33
N MET A 205 -20.10 -24.29 8.54
CA MET A 205 -18.72 -24.09 9.05
C MET A 205 -18.57 -22.79 9.82
N GLN A 206 -19.33 -21.76 9.46
CA GLN A 206 -19.38 -20.51 10.20
C GLN A 206 -19.84 -20.73 11.65
N ALA A 207 -20.83 -21.60 11.88
CA ALA A 207 -21.29 -21.94 13.22
C ALA A 207 -20.21 -22.66 14.05
N LYS A 208 -19.44 -23.58 13.44
CA LYS A 208 -18.34 -24.26 14.10
C LYS A 208 -17.16 -23.33 14.37
N MET A 209 -16.86 -22.43 13.43
CA MET A 209 -15.82 -21.41 13.60
C MET A 209 -16.17 -20.44 14.72
N LEU A 210 -17.43 -20.02 14.84
CA LEU A 210 -17.90 -19.18 15.93
C LEU A 210 -17.67 -19.86 17.29
N ARG A 211 -18.06 -21.13 17.40
CA ARG A 211 -17.84 -21.92 18.64
C ARG A 211 -16.36 -22.03 18.98
N LEU A 212 -15.52 -22.33 17.97
CA LEU A 212 -14.06 -22.36 18.14
C LEU A 212 -13.50 -21.02 18.67
N LEU A 213 -13.95 -19.89 18.10
CA LEU A 213 -13.50 -18.55 18.51
C LEU A 213 -14.00 -18.14 19.91
N GLN A 214 -15.11 -18.71 20.36
CA GLN A 214 -15.70 -18.44 21.68
C GLN A 214 -15.08 -19.30 22.78
N GLU A 215 -14.97 -20.60 22.53
CA GLU A 215 -14.54 -21.59 23.53
C GLU A 215 -13.02 -21.85 23.48
N GLY A 216 -12.37 -21.54 22.37
CA GLY A 216 -10.95 -21.89 22.14
C GLY A 216 -10.72 -23.38 21.95
N GLN A 217 -11.78 -24.17 21.79
CA GLN A 217 -11.76 -25.63 21.74
C GLN A 217 -12.47 -26.18 20.51
N PHE A 218 -12.04 -27.34 20.05
CA PHE A 218 -12.63 -28.05 18.91
C PHE A 218 -12.43 -29.55 19.02
N SER A 219 -13.21 -30.34 18.27
CA SER A 219 -13.05 -31.78 18.16
C SER A 219 -12.86 -32.19 16.70
N PRO A 220 -11.93 -33.11 16.38
CA PRO A 220 -11.85 -33.71 15.05
C PRO A 220 -13.14 -34.46 14.70
N VAL A 221 -13.46 -34.54 13.41
CA VAL A 221 -14.65 -35.24 12.93
C VAL A 221 -14.57 -36.74 13.33
N GLY A 222 -15.66 -37.26 13.91
CA GLY A 222 -15.70 -38.64 14.39
C GLY A 222 -14.88 -38.91 15.65
N SER A 223 -14.57 -37.89 16.44
CA SER A 223 -13.83 -38.00 17.71
C SER A 223 -14.52 -37.23 18.82
N ASP A 224 -14.59 -37.85 20.01
CA ASP A 224 -15.07 -37.17 21.23
C ASP A 224 -13.94 -36.39 21.93
N LEU A 225 -12.72 -36.46 21.41
CA LEU A 225 -11.56 -35.75 21.96
C LEU A 225 -11.67 -34.26 21.72
N THR A 226 -11.68 -33.48 22.79
CA THR A 226 -11.64 -32.04 22.73
C THR A 226 -10.19 -31.55 22.77
N LEU A 227 -9.80 -30.73 21.77
CA LEU A 227 -8.49 -30.13 21.65
C LEU A 227 -8.62 -28.60 21.80
N THR A 228 -7.55 -27.97 22.30
CA THR A 228 -7.45 -26.52 22.43
C THR A 228 -6.71 -25.92 21.23
N ALA A 229 -7.28 -24.87 20.64
CA ALA A 229 -6.62 -24.11 19.57
C ALA A 229 -5.63 -23.11 20.18
N GLY A 230 -4.33 -23.31 19.91
CA GLY A 230 -3.27 -22.40 20.33
C GLY A 230 -2.98 -21.28 19.32
N CYS A 231 -3.45 -21.43 18.08
CA CYS A 231 -3.12 -20.51 17.00
C CYS A 231 -3.93 -19.19 17.06
N ARG A 232 -3.34 -18.16 16.48
CA ARG A 232 -4.03 -16.90 16.19
C ARG A 232 -4.79 -17.02 14.87
N PHE A 233 -5.98 -16.45 14.82
CA PHE A 233 -6.82 -16.46 13.62
C PHE A 233 -6.72 -15.13 12.87
N ILE A 234 -6.44 -15.19 11.56
CA ILE A 234 -6.47 -14.05 10.65
C ILE A 234 -7.41 -14.40 9.51
N PHE A 235 -8.31 -13.48 9.17
CA PHE A 235 -9.31 -13.66 8.12
C PHE A 235 -9.13 -12.59 7.05
N ALA A 236 -9.27 -12.96 5.78
CA ALA A 236 -9.24 -12.01 4.68
C ALA A 236 -10.45 -12.19 3.76
N THR A 237 -10.92 -11.10 3.16
CA THR A 237 -11.97 -11.15 2.14
C THR A 237 -11.93 -9.92 1.23
N ASN A 238 -12.41 -10.09 0.01
CA ASN A 238 -12.70 -9.01 -0.93
C ASN A 238 -14.19 -8.63 -0.93
N ARG A 239 -15.04 -9.41 -0.25
CA ARG A 239 -16.49 -9.18 -0.20
C ARG A 239 -16.86 -8.29 0.97
N ASN A 240 -17.96 -7.56 0.81
CA ASN A 240 -18.62 -6.87 1.91
C ASN A 240 -19.37 -7.89 2.77
N LEU A 241 -18.87 -8.16 3.97
CA LEU A 241 -19.49 -9.14 4.88
C LEU A 241 -20.84 -8.67 5.42
N GLU A 242 -21.06 -7.36 5.58
CA GLU A 242 -22.34 -6.80 6.01
C GLU A 242 -23.45 -7.09 4.99
N ASP A 243 -23.12 -7.01 3.70
CA ASP A 243 -24.09 -7.34 2.65
C ASP A 243 -24.37 -8.85 2.63
N LEU A 244 -23.35 -9.69 2.83
CA LEU A 244 -23.54 -11.14 2.99
C LEU A 244 -24.40 -11.49 4.23
N VAL A 245 -24.31 -10.71 5.31
CA VAL A 245 -25.20 -10.88 6.49
C VAL A 245 -26.64 -10.56 6.12
N LYS A 246 -26.91 -9.44 5.41
CA LYS A 246 -28.25 -9.09 4.92
C LYS A 246 -28.84 -10.18 4.01
N GLU A 247 -27.98 -10.78 3.16
CA GLU A 247 -28.35 -11.89 2.28
C GLU A 247 -28.46 -13.24 3.00
N LYS A 248 -28.23 -13.29 4.32
CA LYS A 248 -28.18 -14.52 5.12
C LYS A 248 -27.15 -15.57 4.66
N LYS A 249 -26.10 -15.12 3.99
CA LYS A 249 -24.95 -15.94 3.54
C LYS A 249 -23.81 -15.92 4.54
N PHE A 250 -23.80 -14.94 5.45
CA PHE A 250 -22.81 -14.83 6.53
C PHE A 250 -23.53 -14.56 7.85
N ARG A 251 -23.03 -15.14 8.94
CA ARG A 251 -23.62 -14.96 10.26
C ARG A 251 -23.14 -13.65 10.89
N GLU A 252 -24.05 -12.88 11.42
CA GLU A 252 -23.76 -11.61 12.08
C GLU A 252 -22.90 -11.81 13.35
N ASP A 253 -23.18 -12.86 14.14
CA ASP A 253 -22.44 -13.18 15.36
C ASP A 253 -20.97 -13.54 15.07
N LEU A 254 -20.72 -14.27 13.98
CA LEU A 254 -19.35 -14.54 13.54
C LEU A 254 -18.63 -13.26 13.08
N LEU A 255 -19.32 -12.39 12.32
CA LEU A 255 -18.74 -11.12 11.87
C LEU A 255 -18.24 -10.28 13.05
N TYR A 256 -19.05 -10.12 14.10
CA TYR A 256 -18.62 -9.39 15.30
C TYR A 256 -17.43 -10.05 16.00
N ARG A 257 -17.35 -11.37 15.98
CA ARG A 257 -16.25 -12.09 16.65
C ARG A 257 -14.93 -12.04 15.91
N ILE A 258 -14.93 -11.96 14.57
CA ILE A 258 -13.72 -11.88 13.74
C ILE A 258 -13.22 -10.46 13.53
N ARG A 259 -14.09 -9.43 13.70
CA ARG A 259 -13.76 -8.01 13.45
C ARG A 259 -13.24 -7.30 14.73
N VAL A 260 -12.42 -7.97 15.53
CA VAL A 260 -11.81 -7.32 16.71
C VAL A 260 -10.77 -6.29 16.26
N PHE A 261 -9.87 -6.69 15.37
CA PHE A 261 -9.01 -5.78 14.61
C PHE A 261 -9.42 -5.81 13.15
N HIS A 262 -9.72 -4.64 12.60
CA HIS A 262 -10.05 -4.50 11.18
C HIS A 262 -8.94 -3.74 10.46
N LEU A 263 -8.36 -4.35 9.43
CA LEU A 263 -7.33 -3.79 8.57
C LEU A 263 -7.89 -3.71 7.15
N GLU A 264 -8.01 -2.50 6.62
CA GLU A 264 -8.46 -2.28 5.26
C GLU A 264 -7.28 -1.99 4.34
N VAL A 265 -7.07 -2.84 3.34
CA VAL A 265 -5.99 -2.68 2.37
C VAL A 265 -6.51 -1.80 1.22
N PRO A 266 -5.97 -0.59 1.04
CA PRO A 266 -6.46 0.32 0.03
C PRO A 266 -6.23 -0.24 -1.38
N PRO A 267 -7.17 -0.05 -2.32
CA PRO A 267 -6.97 -0.40 -3.72
C PRO A 267 -5.89 0.47 -4.36
N LEU A 268 -5.24 -0.03 -5.41
CA LEU A 268 -4.08 0.62 -6.00
C LEU A 268 -4.38 2.01 -6.57
N ARG A 269 -5.61 2.24 -7.05
CA ARG A 269 -6.07 3.57 -7.52
C ARG A 269 -6.10 4.65 -6.42
N GLU A 270 -6.11 4.27 -5.14
CA GLU A 270 -6.07 5.19 -3.99
C GLU A 270 -4.64 5.41 -3.48
N ARG A 271 -3.65 4.76 -4.11
CA ARG A 271 -2.22 4.87 -3.80
C ARG A 271 -1.35 4.93 -5.07
N PRO A 272 -1.63 5.89 -5.96
CA PRO A 272 -0.92 6.01 -7.25
C PRO A 272 0.59 6.23 -7.08
N GLU A 273 1.03 6.75 -5.93
CA GLU A 273 2.44 6.95 -5.60
C GLU A 273 3.22 5.62 -5.52
N ASP A 274 2.55 4.51 -5.23
CA ASP A 274 3.18 3.20 -5.14
C ASP A 274 3.43 2.57 -6.52
N ILE A 275 2.70 3.00 -7.57
CA ILE A 275 2.68 2.33 -8.89
C ILE A 275 4.07 2.32 -9.53
N GLY A 276 4.77 3.46 -9.52
CA GLY A 276 6.10 3.55 -10.12
C GLY A 276 7.12 2.60 -9.48
N ASP A 277 7.10 2.51 -8.13
CA ASP A 277 7.98 1.63 -7.39
C ASP A 277 7.63 0.15 -7.57
N LEU A 278 6.33 -0.17 -7.68
CA LEU A 278 5.85 -1.52 -7.98
C LEU A 278 6.26 -1.96 -9.39
N LEU A 279 6.11 -1.09 -10.39
CA LEU A 279 6.56 -1.37 -11.77
C LEU A 279 8.04 -1.70 -11.77
N ARG A 280 8.88 -0.85 -11.18
CA ARG A 280 10.32 -1.06 -11.07
C ARG A 280 10.64 -2.39 -10.38
N PHE A 281 10.05 -2.64 -9.24
CA PHE A 281 10.26 -3.87 -8.48
C PHE A 281 9.96 -5.13 -9.31
N PHE A 282 8.85 -5.15 -10.04
CA PHE A 282 8.50 -6.30 -10.87
C PHE A 282 9.40 -6.44 -12.09
N MET A 283 9.83 -5.32 -12.70
CA MET A 283 10.80 -5.33 -13.81
C MET A 283 12.16 -5.88 -13.34
N GLU A 284 12.68 -5.40 -12.21
CA GLU A 284 13.94 -5.88 -11.62
C GLU A 284 13.87 -7.36 -11.24
N ARG A 285 12.75 -7.80 -10.66
CA ARG A 285 12.52 -9.19 -10.29
C ARG A 285 12.51 -10.08 -11.54
N PHE A 286 11.73 -9.71 -12.56
CA PHE A 286 11.69 -10.46 -13.82
C PHE A 286 13.09 -10.52 -14.49
N ALA A 287 13.79 -9.41 -14.57
CA ALA A 287 15.13 -9.34 -15.17
C ALA A 287 16.13 -10.25 -14.44
N ARG A 288 16.12 -10.26 -13.11
CA ARG A 288 16.94 -11.12 -12.28
C ARG A 288 16.62 -12.60 -12.49
N ASP A 289 15.33 -12.97 -12.45
CA ASP A 289 14.88 -14.35 -12.56
C ASP A 289 15.16 -14.94 -13.93
N HIS A 290 15.17 -14.11 -14.99
CA HIS A 290 15.43 -14.51 -16.38
C HIS A 290 16.84 -14.12 -16.89
N LYS A 291 17.72 -13.59 -16.02
CA LYS A 291 19.09 -13.16 -16.36
C LYS A 291 19.12 -12.18 -17.53
N ARG A 292 18.20 -11.22 -17.52
CA ARG A 292 18.10 -10.14 -18.52
C ARG A 292 18.48 -8.79 -17.91
N THR A 293 18.75 -7.81 -18.75
CA THR A 293 18.85 -6.41 -18.34
C THR A 293 17.47 -5.84 -18.06
N VAL A 294 17.38 -4.90 -17.13
CA VAL A 294 16.15 -4.16 -16.87
C VAL A 294 15.96 -3.14 -17.99
N PRO A 295 14.89 -3.22 -18.79
CA PRO A 295 14.64 -2.25 -19.85
C PRO A 295 14.26 -0.89 -19.26
N SER A 296 14.42 0.17 -20.06
CA SER A 296 13.89 1.48 -19.71
C SER A 296 12.38 1.55 -19.95
N LEU A 297 11.66 2.27 -19.11
CA LEU A 297 10.23 2.53 -19.29
C LEU A 297 10.06 3.93 -19.90
N GLU A 298 9.31 4.00 -21.00
CA GLU A 298 9.02 5.28 -21.66
C GLU A 298 8.20 6.20 -20.74
N PRO A 299 8.53 7.51 -20.65
CA PRO A 299 7.80 8.45 -19.79
C PRO A 299 6.31 8.52 -20.05
N ALA A 300 5.92 8.45 -21.33
CA ALA A 300 4.52 8.46 -21.72
C ALA A 300 3.80 7.19 -21.22
N ALA A 301 4.47 6.02 -21.27
CA ALA A 301 3.95 4.78 -20.73
C ALA A 301 3.80 4.85 -19.21
N LEU A 302 4.83 5.31 -18.49
CA LEU A 302 4.77 5.48 -17.04
C LEU A 302 3.60 6.40 -16.64
N HIS A 303 3.44 7.54 -17.30
CA HIS A 303 2.35 8.46 -17.01
C HIS A 303 0.97 7.81 -17.22
N ALA A 304 0.79 7.07 -18.31
CA ALA A 304 -0.45 6.36 -18.59
C ALA A 304 -0.72 5.24 -17.55
N LEU A 305 0.31 4.48 -17.16
CA LEU A 305 0.21 3.40 -16.17
C LEU A 305 -0.14 3.95 -14.77
N VAL A 306 0.39 5.10 -14.38
CA VAL A 306 0.06 5.73 -13.08
C VAL A 306 -1.39 6.24 -13.06
N GLN A 307 -1.94 6.66 -14.19
CA GLN A 307 -3.33 7.13 -14.29
C GLN A 307 -4.36 6.00 -14.46
N TYR A 308 -3.91 4.81 -14.77
CA TYR A 308 -4.81 3.68 -14.95
C TYR A 308 -5.38 3.20 -13.60
N ARG A 309 -6.62 2.72 -13.61
CA ARG A 309 -7.37 2.37 -12.38
C ARG A 309 -6.94 1.07 -11.72
N TRP A 310 -6.28 0.19 -12.45
CA TRP A 310 -5.80 -1.10 -11.96
C TRP A 310 -6.89 -1.92 -11.23
N PRO A 311 -7.97 -2.34 -11.91
CA PRO A 311 -9.04 -3.11 -11.28
C PRO A 311 -8.55 -4.43 -10.64
N GLY A 312 -7.51 -5.05 -11.19
CA GLY A 312 -6.85 -6.23 -10.60
C GLY A 312 -5.71 -5.89 -9.64
N ASN A 313 -5.54 -4.60 -9.28
CA ASN A 313 -4.57 -4.10 -8.31
C ASN A 313 -3.13 -4.56 -8.60
N ILE A 314 -2.36 -4.96 -7.58
CA ILE A 314 -0.94 -5.34 -7.71
C ILE A 314 -0.78 -6.58 -8.61
N ARG A 315 -1.73 -7.53 -8.55
CA ARG A 315 -1.69 -8.74 -9.39
C ARG A 315 -1.78 -8.37 -10.89
N GLU A 316 -2.57 -7.38 -11.24
CA GLU A 316 -2.66 -6.88 -12.62
C GLU A 316 -1.38 -6.16 -13.04
N VAL A 317 -0.77 -5.32 -12.18
CA VAL A 317 0.52 -4.68 -12.44
C VAL A 317 1.61 -5.72 -12.71
N GLU A 318 1.71 -6.74 -11.84
CA GLU A 318 2.68 -7.83 -12.01
C GLU A 318 2.51 -8.53 -13.36
N ASN A 319 1.26 -8.89 -13.72
CA ASN A 319 0.98 -9.54 -15.00
C ASN A 319 1.26 -8.64 -16.21
N ALA A 320 0.97 -7.34 -16.10
CA ALA A 320 1.24 -6.36 -17.14
C ALA A 320 2.76 -6.23 -17.39
N VAL A 321 3.54 -6.14 -16.31
CA VAL A 321 5.01 -6.10 -16.41
C VAL A 321 5.55 -7.40 -17.02
N ILE A 322 5.09 -8.57 -16.58
CA ILE A 322 5.53 -9.86 -17.13
C ILE A 322 5.28 -9.91 -18.64
N ARG A 323 4.09 -9.50 -19.11
CA ARG A 323 3.77 -9.48 -20.54
C ARG A 323 4.68 -8.52 -21.32
N ALA A 324 4.86 -7.30 -20.83
CA ALA A 324 5.72 -6.31 -21.46
C ALA A 324 7.18 -6.75 -21.53
N MET A 325 7.72 -7.31 -20.44
CA MET A 325 9.08 -7.84 -20.37
C MET A 325 9.29 -9.07 -21.27
N ALA A 326 8.26 -9.91 -21.43
CA ALA A 326 8.31 -11.08 -22.31
C ALA A 326 8.44 -10.70 -23.79
N ALA A 327 7.99 -9.53 -24.20
CA ALA A 327 8.15 -9.00 -25.56
C ALA A 327 9.63 -8.77 -25.94
N GLY A 328 10.53 -8.63 -24.95
CA GLY A 328 11.98 -8.59 -25.18
C GLY A 328 12.51 -7.27 -25.72
N SER A 329 11.76 -6.18 -25.57
CA SER A 329 12.17 -4.83 -25.95
C SER A 329 13.11 -4.21 -24.89
N ASP A 330 14.12 -3.45 -25.34
CA ASP A 330 14.99 -2.67 -24.45
C ASP A 330 14.32 -1.40 -23.89
N VAL A 331 13.20 -0.99 -24.53
CA VAL A 331 12.38 0.15 -24.12
C VAL A 331 10.91 -0.31 -24.08
N LEU A 332 10.26 -0.11 -22.95
CA LEU A 332 8.85 -0.44 -22.77
C LEU A 332 7.97 0.80 -23.03
N GLY A 333 7.38 0.84 -24.22
CA GLY A 333 6.41 1.86 -24.61
C GLY A 333 4.97 1.49 -24.20
N SER A 334 4.05 2.43 -24.37
CA SER A 334 2.63 2.26 -24.03
C SER A 334 1.92 1.17 -24.83
N GLU A 335 2.44 0.81 -26.01
CA GLU A 335 1.92 -0.27 -26.88
C GLU A 335 2.09 -1.67 -26.26
N LEU A 336 3.04 -1.84 -25.33
CA LEU A 336 3.27 -3.09 -24.61
C LEU A 336 2.33 -3.29 -23.41
N PHE A 337 1.53 -2.27 -23.10
CA PHE A 337 0.55 -2.30 -22.02
C PHE A 337 -0.87 -2.11 -22.58
N PRO A 338 -1.54 -3.18 -23.04
CA PRO A 338 -2.88 -3.10 -23.63
C PRO A 338 -3.91 -2.42 -22.70
N GLU A 339 -3.68 -2.49 -21.40
CA GLU A 339 -4.51 -1.87 -20.37
C GLU A 339 -4.65 -0.34 -20.55
N VAL A 340 -3.58 0.31 -21.01
CA VAL A 340 -3.55 1.77 -21.20
C VAL A 340 -3.55 2.18 -22.67
N GLY A 341 -3.21 1.25 -23.59
CA GLY A 341 -3.15 1.49 -25.03
C GLY A 341 -4.51 1.53 -25.73
N GLY A 342 -5.57 0.98 -25.14
CA GLY A 342 -6.89 0.83 -25.75
C GLY A 342 -7.66 2.13 -26.06
N ALA A 343 -7.16 3.29 -25.64
CA ALA A 343 -7.80 4.60 -25.84
C ALA A 343 -7.21 5.46 -26.98
N ARG A 344 -6.16 5.00 -27.69
CA ARG A 344 -5.43 5.83 -28.67
C ARG A 344 -5.10 5.18 -30.01
N HIS A 345 -5.97 4.33 -30.56
CA HIS A 345 -5.88 3.99 -31.97
C HIS A 345 -6.72 4.96 -32.85
N ALA A 346 -6.48 6.27 -32.68
CA ALA A 346 -6.87 7.25 -33.68
C ALA A 346 -5.96 8.49 -33.53
N SER A 347 -4.72 8.42 -34.02
CA SER A 347 -4.00 9.54 -34.63
C SER A 347 -2.49 9.24 -34.74
N GLY A 348 -2.03 9.05 -35.99
CA GLY A 348 -0.77 9.58 -36.51
C GLY A 348 0.52 9.00 -35.95
N ALA A 349 1.12 8.11 -36.76
CA ALA A 349 2.54 7.82 -36.68
C ALA A 349 3.39 9.10 -36.72
N SER A 350 4.13 9.37 -35.66
CA SER A 350 5.32 10.22 -35.72
C SER A 350 6.48 9.44 -35.12
N SER A 351 7.41 9.07 -35.98
CA SER A 351 8.72 8.50 -35.64
C SER A 351 9.53 9.53 -34.84
N GLY A 352 9.45 9.45 -33.50
CA GLY A 352 10.31 10.19 -32.58
C GLY A 352 11.39 9.26 -32.05
N VAL A 353 12.64 9.70 -32.12
CA VAL A 353 13.80 9.02 -31.56
C VAL A 353 13.54 8.73 -30.08
N ALA A 354 13.48 7.46 -29.70
CA ALA A 354 13.33 7.05 -28.31
C ALA A 354 14.61 7.44 -27.54
N VAL A 355 14.50 8.42 -26.69
CA VAL A 355 15.55 8.76 -25.72
C VAL A 355 15.33 7.86 -24.52
N ALA A 356 16.26 6.95 -24.27
CA ALA A 356 16.25 6.14 -23.06
C ALA A 356 16.34 7.07 -21.84
N ILE A 357 15.29 7.09 -21.01
CA ILE A 357 15.21 7.93 -19.83
C ILE A 357 15.31 7.05 -18.59
N ASP A 358 16.13 7.50 -17.65
CA ASP A 358 16.24 6.89 -16.33
C ASP A 358 14.90 6.98 -15.59
N LEU A 359 14.35 5.83 -15.20
CA LEU A 359 13.07 5.73 -14.51
C LEU A 359 13.05 6.54 -13.19
N ASP A 360 14.20 6.66 -12.51
CA ASP A 360 14.34 7.45 -11.30
C ASP A 360 14.18 8.95 -11.55
N SER A 361 14.72 9.45 -12.65
CA SER A 361 14.58 10.86 -13.03
C SER A 361 13.13 11.19 -13.39
N GLU A 362 12.41 10.24 -13.99
CA GLU A 362 11.05 10.45 -14.45
C GLU A 362 10.03 10.32 -13.31
N ILE A 363 10.23 9.40 -12.37
CA ILE A 363 9.43 9.35 -11.12
C ILE A 363 9.60 10.66 -10.34
N ARG A 364 10.82 11.21 -10.25
CA ARG A 364 11.06 12.52 -9.63
C ARG A 364 10.36 13.67 -10.36
N ARG A 365 10.37 13.66 -11.69
CA ARG A 365 9.68 14.66 -12.51
C ARG A 365 8.16 14.59 -12.32
N TYR A 366 7.60 13.37 -12.31
CA TYR A 366 6.18 13.15 -12.06
C TYR A 366 5.76 13.61 -10.66
N SER A 367 6.53 13.27 -9.63
CA SER A 367 6.29 13.73 -8.26
C SER A 367 6.29 15.27 -8.18
N ARG A 368 7.24 15.93 -8.87
CA ARG A 368 7.29 17.40 -8.97
C ARG A 368 6.05 17.96 -9.66
N SER A 369 5.57 17.35 -10.74
CA SER A 369 4.37 17.80 -11.46
C SER A 369 3.09 17.67 -10.64
N LEU A 370 3.02 16.67 -9.75
CA LEU A 370 1.93 16.50 -8.77
C LEU A 370 1.95 17.62 -7.74
N ILE A 371 3.15 17.97 -7.23
CA ILE A 371 3.33 19.10 -6.29
C ILE A 371 2.89 20.41 -6.92
N GLU A 372 3.31 20.68 -8.15
CA GLU A 372 2.96 21.91 -8.87
C GLU A 372 1.45 22.01 -9.09
N ARG A 373 0.78 20.92 -9.49
CA ARG A 373 -0.69 20.88 -9.63
C ARG A 373 -1.42 21.08 -8.30
N ALA A 374 -0.94 20.44 -7.24
CA ALA A 374 -1.52 20.64 -5.91
C ALA A 374 -1.37 22.09 -5.42
N LEU A 375 -0.22 22.73 -5.70
CA LEU A 375 0.01 24.15 -5.42
C LEU A 375 -0.86 25.09 -6.26
N GLU A 376 -1.10 24.76 -7.53
CA GLU A 376 -2.01 25.51 -8.39
C GLU A 376 -3.46 25.41 -7.93
N GLN A 377 -3.92 24.22 -7.56
CA GLN A 377 -5.25 24.00 -6.98
C GLN A 377 -5.42 24.73 -5.63
N ALA A 378 -4.38 24.76 -4.79
CA ALA A 378 -4.40 25.51 -3.55
C ALA A 378 -4.45 27.03 -3.76
N LYS A 379 -3.84 27.57 -4.84
CA LYS A 379 -3.93 28.99 -5.22
C LYS A 379 -5.31 29.37 -5.76
N GLY A 380 -6.02 28.44 -6.42
CA GLY A 380 -7.38 28.65 -6.94
C GLY A 380 -8.46 28.77 -5.85
N ASN A 381 -8.20 28.28 -4.64
CA ASN A 381 -9.14 28.33 -3.51
C ASN A 381 -9.01 29.60 -2.62
N LYS A 382 -8.30 30.62 -3.08
CA LYS A 382 -8.15 31.91 -2.35
C LYS A 382 -9.22 32.95 -2.69
N THR A 383 -10.27 32.57 -3.42
CA THR A 383 -11.37 33.48 -3.78
C THR A 383 -12.70 32.75 -3.62
N GLN A 384 -13.10 32.50 -2.38
CA GLN A 384 -14.51 32.51 -1.92
C GLN A 384 -14.53 32.81 -0.42
#